data_113029ae3608c998108bc03bb75a5707
#
_entry.id   113029ae3608c998108bc03bb75a5707
#
_cell.length_a   1.000
_cell.length_b   1.000
_cell.length_c   1.000
_cell.angle_alpha   90.00
_cell.angle_beta   90.00
_cell.angle_gamma   90.00
#
_symmetry.space_group_name_H-M   'P 1'
#
loop_
_entity.id
_entity.type
_entity.pdbx_description
1 polymer ?
#
loop_
_entity_poly.entity_id
_entity_poly.type
_entity_poly.pdbx_seq_one_letter_code
_entity_poly.pdbx_strand_id
1 'polypeptide(L)'
;SFSSAKSYRELWTDRGSPLKYHMEDLTQKVQEKLKDTHDVFYAMRYKNPSLKEKLKELDHIGYDEVVLFPVFPQYSSAANGSFLDYSLKQIANWNVIPAVKTVDQFYDNEDFLNAFSENIMKFDLDSYDKIMFSYHGLPMSQLNDVYKEGVCDDRDCENGVEGDNHHCYRATCYETTKLLVNKIKIDPKKTITSFQSRLDSKWVKPFSDKVLEEFADDGVKNVLVVSPSFTGDCLETIIEIGDEYEELFLEKGGQKLDYVPSLNSNDSWVKCIVNIVREL
;
A
#
# COMPACT_ATOMS: atom_id res chain seq x y z
N SER A 1 7.93 15.78 14.39
CA SER A 1 7.76 16.24 15.71
C SER A 1 6.53 17.14 15.98
N PHE A 2 6.57 18.50 15.98
CA PHE A 2 5.34 19.31 16.23
C PHE A 2 4.38 19.33 15.03
N SER A 3 4.89 19.28 13.80
CA SER A 3 4.08 19.16 12.58
C SER A 3 3.31 17.85 12.56
N SER A 4 3.95 16.72 12.83
CA SER A 4 3.29 15.41 12.85
C SER A 4 2.14 15.33 13.86
N ALA A 5 2.28 15.93 15.07
CA ALA A 5 1.21 15.93 16.06
C ALA A 5 0.00 16.78 15.65
N LYS A 6 0.18 17.80 14.81
CA LYS A 6 -0.90 18.59 14.23
C LYS A 6 -1.63 17.78 13.17
N SER A 7 -0.91 17.21 12.22
CA SER A 7 -1.49 16.37 11.15
C SER A 7 -2.27 15.16 11.70
N TYR A 8 -1.78 14.53 12.78
CA TYR A 8 -2.53 13.46 13.46
C TYR A 8 -3.83 13.95 14.10
N ARG A 9 -3.91 15.20 14.58
CA ARG A 9 -5.16 15.75 15.12
C ARG A 9 -6.19 16.06 14.04
N GLU A 10 -5.72 16.53 12.89
CA GLU A 10 -6.56 16.80 11.71
C GLU A 10 -7.10 15.50 11.09
N LEU A 11 -6.30 14.43 11.12
CA LEU A 11 -6.68 13.10 10.65
C LEU A 11 -7.77 12.44 11.51
N TRP A 12 -7.86 12.79 12.82
CA TRP A 12 -8.70 12.06 13.78
C TRP A 12 -10.18 12.36 13.58
N THR A 13 -10.98 11.31 13.38
CA THR A 13 -12.44 11.39 13.26
C THR A 13 -13.15 11.01 14.57
N ASP A 14 -14.47 11.12 14.61
CA ASP A 14 -15.27 10.63 15.74
C ASP A 14 -15.11 9.12 15.98
N ARG A 15 -14.71 8.35 14.96
CA ARG A 15 -14.36 6.93 15.05
C ARG A 15 -12.88 6.69 15.44
N GLY A 16 -12.10 7.73 15.60
CA GLY A 16 -10.65 7.67 15.85
C GLY A 16 -9.80 7.71 14.57
N SER A 17 -8.68 6.99 14.57
CA SER A 17 -7.77 6.91 13.41
C SER A 17 -8.41 6.19 12.22
N PRO A 18 -8.41 6.78 11.00
CA PRO A 18 -8.93 6.15 9.79
C PRO A 18 -8.35 4.75 9.56
N LEU A 19 -7.05 4.60 9.61
CA LEU A 19 -6.40 3.31 9.42
C LEU A 19 -6.97 2.24 10.39
N LYS A 20 -7.22 2.62 11.64
CA LYS A 20 -7.72 1.69 12.64
C LYS A 20 -9.15 1.25 12.35
N TYR A 21 -10.08 2.19 12.16
CA TYR A 21 -11.47 1.81 11.93
C TYR A 21 -11.69 1.14 10.58
N HIS A 22 -10.90 1.48 9.55
CA HIS A 22 -10.94 0.76 8.28
C HIS A 22 -10.46 -0.69 8.42
N MET A 23 -9.42 -0.94 9.23
CA MET A 23 -8.98 -2.30 9.53
C MET A 23 -10.00 -3.08 10.36
N GLU A 24 -10.69 -2.43 11.28
CA GLU A 24 -11.79 -3.05 12.06
C GLU A 24 -12.94 -3.47 11.12
N ASP A 25 -13.41 -2.57 10.29
CA ASP A 25 -14.49 -2.82 9.32
C ASP A 25 -14.10 -3.92 8.31
N LEU A 26 -12.86 -3.87 7.80
CA LEU A 26 -12.33 -4.89 6.90
C LEU A 26 -12.29 -6.26 7.55
N THR A 27 -11.75 -6.34 8.77
CA THR A 27 -11.65 -7.59 9.54
C THR A 27 -13.03 -8.18 9.79
N GLN A 28 -14.01 -7.37 10.16
CA GLN A 28 -15.38 -7.83 10.38
C GLN A 28 -15.99 -8.42 9.10
N LYS A 29 -15.84 -7.73 7.97
CA LYS A 29 -16.38 -8.21 6.68
C LYS A 29 -15.69 -9.49 6.20
N VAL A 30 -14.37 -9.59 6.34
CA VAL A 30 -13.62 -10.81 5.99
C VAL A 30 -14.01 -11.96 6.92
N GLN A 31 -14.15 -11.70 8.25
CA GLN A 31 -14.62 -12.69 9.22
C GLN A 31 -15.99 -13.26 8.82
N GLU A 32 -16.92 -12.42 8.42
CA GLU A 32 -18.26 -12.88 8.00
C GLU A 32 -18.20 -13.85 6.81
N LYS A 33 -17.28 -13.60 5.86
CA LYS A 33 -17.08 -14.44 4.68
C LYS A 33 -16.33 -15.74 4.97
N LEU A 34 -15.51 -15.77 6.01
CA LEU A 34 -14.66 -16.92 6.38
C LEU A 34 -15.13 -17.62 7.67
N LYS A 35 -16.26 -17.25 8.27
CA LYS A 35 -16.72 -17.65 9.60
C LYS A 35 -16.78 -19.17 9.83
N ASP A 36 -16.98 -19.95 8.77
CA ASP A 36 -17.10 -21.42 8.88
C ASP A 36 -15.73 -22.12 8.84
N THR A 37 -14.65 -21.40 8.53
CA THR A 37 -13.32 -21.98 8.30
C THR A 37 -12.21 -21.27 9.03
N HIS A 38 -12.32 -19.97 9.32
CA HIS A 38 -11.27 -19.16 9.93
C HIS A 38 -11.81 -18.19 10.97
N ASP A 39 -11.02 -17.96 12.01
CA ASP A 39 -11.13 -16.79 12.86
C ASP A 39 -10.18 -15.71 12.34
N VAL A 40 -10.69 -14.52 12.11
CA VAL A 40 -9.95 -13.42 11.47
C VAL A 40 -9.66 -12.33 12.50
N PHE A 41 -8.39 -11.95 12.58
CA PHE A 41 -7.92 -10.91 13.49
C PHE A 41 -7.04 -9.91 12.74
N TYR A 42 -7.04 -8.66 13.18
CA TYR A 42 -6.02 -7.72 12.76
C TYR A 42 -5.10 -7.35 13.91
N ALA A 43 -3.87 -7.02 13.59
CA ALA A 43 -2.90 -6.51 14.54
C ALA A 43 -1.96 -5.52 13.86
N MET A 44 -1.43 -4.59 14.64
CA MET A 44 -0.47 -3.60 14.19
C MET A 44 0.94 -4.05 14.57
N ARG A 45 1.89 -3.93 13.62
CA ARG A 45 3.31 -4.19 13.89
C ARG A 45 3.84 -3.27 14.98
N TYR A 46 3.37 -2.03 14.96
CA TYR A 46 3.64 -0.99 15.96
C TYR A 46 2.31 -0.45 16.49
N LYS A 47 2.24 -0.11 17.79
CA LYS A 47 1.02 0.38 18.46
C LYS A 47 -0.03 -0.72 18.70
N ASN A 48 -1.28 -0.33 18.89
CA ASN A 48 -2.38 -1.20 19.29
C ASN A 48 -3.46 -1.31 18.19
N PRO A 49 -4.11 -2.49 18.05
CA PRO A 49 -3.87 -3.73 18.80
C PRO A 49 -2.50 -4.34 18.46
N SER A 50 -1.75 -4.71 19.50
CA SER A 50 -0.36 -5.15 19.37
C SER A 50 -0.27 -6.53 18.71
N LEU A 51 0.55 -6.67 17.69
CA LEU A 51 0.86 -7.97 17.06
C LEU A 51 1.41 -8.98 18.10
N LYS A 52 2.24 -8.51 19.02
CA LYS A 52 2.80 -9.37 20.09
C LYS A 52 1.72 -9.98 20.97
N GLU A 53 0.79 -9.15 21.44
CA GLU A 53 -0.28 -9.61 22.33
C GLU A 53 -1.26 -10.51 21.57
N LYS A 54 -1.58 -10.16 20.32
CA LYS A 54 -2.44 -11.00 19.50
C LYS A 54 -1.84 -12.39 19.27
N LEU A 55 -0.59 -12.48 18.87
CA LEU A 55 0.07 -13.78 18.67
C LEU A 55 0.13 -14.60 19.97
N LYS A 56 0.32 -13.97 21.14
CA LYS A 56 0.25 -14.65 22.43
C LYS A 56 -1.16 -15.17 22.75
N GLU A 57 -2.21 -14.43 22.38
CA GLU A 57 -3.60 -14.88 22.51
C GLU A 57 -3.86 -16.11 21.63
N LEU A 58 -3.40 -16.10 20.37
CA LEU A 58 -3.55 -17.21 19.43
C LEU A 58 -2.84 -18.49 19.90
N ASP A 59 -1.66 -18.39 20.52
CA ASP A 59 -0.94 -19.52 21.13
C ASP A 59 -1.79 -20.25 22.18
N HIS A 60 -2.54 -19.49 22.98
CA HIS A 60 -3.42 -20.08 24.01
C HIS A 60 -4.68 -20.73 23.44
N ILE A 61 -5.16 -20.30 22.28
CA ILE A 61 -6.36 -20.89 21.64
C ILE A 61 -6.01 -22.22 20.98
N GLY A 62 -4.81 -22.36 20.39
CA GLY A 62 -4.32 -23.60 19.79
C GLY A 62 -4.93 -23.92 18.43
N TYR A 63 -4.71 -23.03 17.45
CA TYR A 63 -5.11 -23.26 16.07
C TYR A 63 -4.22 -24.29 15.37
N ASP A 64 -4.79 -25.07 14.45
CA ASP A 64 -4.06 -26.02 13.61
C ASP A 64 -3.21 -25.31 12.54
N GLU A 65 -3.67 -24.15 12.07
CA GLU A 65 -3.03 -23.34 11.05
C GLU A 65 -3.14 -21.85 11.35
N VAL A 66 -2.09 -21.09 11.05
CA VAL A 66 -2.06 -19.63 11.11
C VAL A 66 -1.69 -19.07 9.73
N VAL A 67 -2.53 -18.20 9.19
CA VAL A 67 -2.26 -17.45 7.97
C VAL A 67 -1.78 -16.05 8.35
N LEU A 68 -0.57 -15.68 7.93
CA LEU A 68 0.01 -14.36 8.11
C LEU A 68 -0.18 -13.54 6.82
N PHE A 69 -1.04 -12.51 6.89
CA PHE A 69 -1.40 -11.68 5.74
C PHE A 69 -1.03 -10.21 5.98
N PRO A 70 0.20 -9.78 5.64
CA PRO A 70 0.52 -8.37 5.61
C PRO A 70 -0.24 -7.68 4.46
N VAL A 71 -0.98 -6.62 4.77
CA VAL A 71 -1.85 -5.93 3.81
C VAL A 71 -1.08 -4.92 2.94
N PHE A 72 0.14 -5.26 2.55
CA PHE A 72 1.01 -4.47 1.68
C PHE A 72 1.19 -5.20 0.35
N PRO A 73 0.65 -4.67 -0.76
CA PRO A 73 0.64 -5.40 -2.05
C PRO A 73 2.02 -5.66 -2.62
N GLN A 74 2.92 -4.66 -2.54
CA GLN A 74 4.30 -4.75 -2.99
C GLN A 74 5.19 -5.13 -1.81
N TYR A 75 6.02 -6.15 -1.98
CA TYR A 75 6.94 -6.59 -0.93
C TYR A 75 7.97 -5.51 -0.59
N SER A 76 8.16 -5.28 0.70
CA SER A 76 9.34 -4.56 1.21
C SER A 76 9.82 -5.20 2.52
N SER A 77 11.13 -5.15 2.75
CA SER A 77 11.70 -5.65 4.01
C SER A 77 11.21 -4.85 5.22
N ALA A 78 10.94 -3.55 5.03
CA ALA A 78 10.45 -2.67 6.08
C ALA A 78 9.00 -2.94 6.50
N ALA A 79 8.14 -3.39 5.58
CA ALA A 79 6.73 -3.68 5.83
C ALA A 79 6.46 -5.18 5.93
N ASN A 80 6.32 -5.88 4.79
CA ASN A 80 6.05 -7.33 4.75
C ASN A 80 7.11 -8.12 5.52
N GLY A 81 8.38 -7.88 5.22
CA GLY A 81 9.50 -8.56 5.86
C GLY A 81 9.52 -8.36 7.37
N SER A 82 9.35 -7.13 7.86
CA SER A 82 9.31 -6.81 9.30
C SER A 82 8.15 -7.48 10.02
N PHE A 83 6.98 -7.54 9.38
CA PHE A 83 5.80 -8.21 9.94
C PHE A 83 6.00 -9.73 9.99
N LEU A 84 6.45 -10.34 8.89
CA LEU A 84 6.64 -11.78 8.79
C LEU A 84 7.77 -12.27 9.72
N ASP A 85 8.93 -11.60 9.68
CA ASP A 85 10.07 -11.94 10.55
C ASP A 85 9.68 -11.92 12.04
N TYR A 86 8.99 -10.88 12.46
CA TYR A 86 8.53 -10.79 13.85
C TYR A 86 7.51 -11.88 14.19
N SER A 87 6.51 -12.09 13.34
CA SER A 87 5.47 -13.09 13.58
C SER A 87 6.02 -14.50 13.65
N LEU A 88 6.87 -14.88 12.70
CA LEU A 88 7.50 -16.21 12.65
C LEU A 88 8.40 -16.45 13.86
N LYS A 89 9.16 -15.44 14.31
CA LYS A 89 9.96 -15.53 15.53
C LYS A 89 9.11 -15.72 16.79
N GLN A 90 7.94 -15.11 16.87
CA GLN A 90 7.04 -15.33 18.01
C GLN A 90 6.43 -16.74 17.96
N ILE A 91 5.93 -17.17 16.81
CA ILE A 91 5.31 -18.48 16.61
C ILE A 91 6.32 -19.62 16.86
N ALA A 92 7.58 -19.43 16.46
CA ALA A 92 8.65 -20.40 16.70
C ALA A 92 8.92 -20.70 18.20
N ASN A 93 8.45 -19.85 19.10
CA ASN A 93 8.55 -20.04 20.55
C ASN A 93 7.29 -20.66 21.18
N TRP A 94 6.27 -20.98 20.41
CA TRP A 94 5.08 -21.64 20.92
C TRP A 94 5.37 -23.09 21.31
N ASN A 95 4.67 -23.60 22.32
CA ASN A 95 4.83 -25.01 22.74
C ASN A 95 4.35 -25.97 21.63
N VAL A 96 3.31 -25.59 20.89
CA VAL A 96 2.82 -26.32 19.72
C VAL A 96 2.84 -25.37 18.54
N ILE A 97 3.70 -25.62 17.58
CA ILE A 97 3.83 -24.80 16.39
C ILE A 97 2.81 -25.28 15.36
N PRO A 98 1.83 -24.44 14.96
CA PRO A 98 0.85 -24.77 13.94
C PRO A 98 1.46 -24.79 12.54
N ALA A 99 0.72 -25.27 11.54
CA ALA A 99 1.06 -24.95 10.16
C ALA A 99 1.03 -23.42 9.96
N VAL A 100 2.03 -22.86 9.29
CA VAL A 100 2.09 -21.41 9.02
C VAL A 100 2.12 -21.17 7.53
N LYS A 101 1.14 -20.42 7.04
CA LYS A 101 1.09 -19.92 5.67
C LYS A 101 1.30 -18.42 5.65
N THR A 102 1.97 -17.92 4.63
CA THR A 102 2.30 -16.50 4.51
C THR A 102 1.90 -15.97 3.15
N VAL A 103 1.38 -14.76 3.12
CA VAL A 103 1.24 -13.96 1.90
C VAL A 103 2.40 -12.99 1.86
N ASP A 104 3.26 -13.07 0.85
CA ASP A 104 4.44 -12.21 0.73
C ASP A 104 4.13 -10.93 -0.06
N GLN A 105 3.46 -11.05 -1.20
CA GLN A 105 3.01 -9.94 -2.05
C GLN A 105 1.81 -10.37 -2.90
N PHE A 106 1.04 -9.39 -3.38
CA PHE A 106 -0.15 -9.61 -4.21
C PHE A 106 -0.43 -8.44 -5.18
N TYR A 107 0.62 -7.69 -5.55
CA TYR A 107 0.56 -6.49 -6.38
C TYR A 107 -0.03 -6.74 -7.78
N ASP A 108 0.06 -7.96 -8.30
CA ASP A 108 -0.43 -8.43 -9.60
C ASP A 108 -1.71 -9.28 -9.50
N ASN A 109 -2.24 -9.48 -8.29
CA ASN A 109 -3.47 -10.24 -8.09
C ASN A 109 -4.64 -9.57 -8.80
N GLU A 110 -5.37 -10.35 -9.59
CA GLU A 110 -6.46 -9.84 -10.44
C GLU A 110 -7.59 -9.19 -9.64
N ASP A 111 -8.00 -9.76 -8.50
CA ASP A 111 -9.04 -9.17 -7.65
C ASP A 111 -8.56 -7.86 -6.98
N PHE A 112 -7.28 -7.76 -6.62
CA PHE A 112 -6.67 -6.53 -6.11
C PHE A 112 -6.68 -5.43 -7.17
N LEU A 113 -6.26 -5.75 -8.39
CA LEU A 113 -6.27 -4.81 -9.51
C LEU A 113 -7.71 -4.39 -9.87
N ASN A 114 -8.67 -5.31 -9.82
CA ASN A 114 -10.09 -4.99 -10.01
C ASN A 114 -10.59 -4.00 -8.96
N ALA A 115 -10.30 -4.23 -7.68
CA ALA A 115 -10.73 -3.37 -6.59
C ALA A 115 -10.19 -1.92 -6.72
N PHE A 116 -8.91 -1.75 -7.08
CA PHE A 116 -8.37 -0.41 -7.37
C PHE A 116 -8.95 0.21 -8.64
N SER A 117 -9.12 -0.58 -9.70
CA SER A 117 -9.73 -0.11 -10.95
C SER A 117 -11.16 0.42 -10.72
N GLU A 118 -11.97 -0.26 -9.92
CA GLU A 118 -13.30 0.20 -9.52
C GLU A 118 -13.26 1.56 -8.82
N ASN A 119 -12.30 1.80 -7.92
CA ASN A 119 -12.16 3.09 -7.25
C ASN A 119 -11.69 4.19 -8.20
N ILE A 120 -10.74 3.91 -9.07
CA ILE A 120 -10.23 4.86 -10.08
C ILE A 120 -11.35 5.26 -11.04
N MET A 121 -12.14 4.30 -11.52
CA MET A 121 -13.20 4.54 -12.50
C MET A 121 -14.43 5.28 -11.95
N LYS A 122 -14.48 5.60 -10.65
CA LYS A 122 -15.48 6.53 -10.09
C LYS A 122 -15.20 7.98 -10.47
N PHE A 123 -14.02 8.29 -10.99
CA PHE A 123 -13.61 9.62 -11.43
C PHE A 123 -13.75 9.74 -12.95
N ASP A 124 -14.06 10.94 -13.42
CA ASP A 124 -14.04 11.26 -14.85
C ASP A 124 -12.59 11.45 -15.30
N LEU A 125 -11.97 10.36 -15.77
CA LEU A 125 -10.54 10.31 -16.10
C LEU A 125 -10.16 11.22 -17.27
N ASP A 126 -11.11 11.60 -18.13
CA ASP A 126 -10.88 12.53 -19.23
C ASP A 126 -10.72 13.97 -18.73
N SER A 127 -11.27 14.29 -17.56
CA SER A 127 -11.16 15.61 -16.93
C SER A 127 -9.78 15.92 -16.33
N TYR A 128 -8.89 14.93 -16.23
CA TYR A 128 -7.53 15.09 -15.69
C TYR A 128 -6.49 15.12 -16.81
N ASP A 129 -5.56 16.06 -16.70
CA ASP A 129 -4.42 16.16 -17.63
C ASP A 129 -3.40 15.06 -17.36
N LYS A 130 -3.18 14.73 -16.07
CA LYS A 130 -2.25 13.69 -15.60
C LYS A 130 -2.86 12.84 -14.51
N ILE A 131 -2.40 11.57 -14.45
CA ILE A 131 -2.71 10.62 -13.38
C ILE A 131 -1.38 10.16 -12.78
N MET A 132 -1.16 10.46 -11.52
CA MET A 132 0.06 10.13 -10.80
C MET A 132 -0.18 8.92 -9.89
N PHE A 133 0.55 7.83 -10.14
CA PHE A 133 0.59 6.67 -9.25
C PHE A 133 1.70 6.88 -8.23
N SER A 134 1.32 7.26 -7.00
CA SER A 134 2.23 7.61 -5.92
C SER A 134 2.34 6.47 -4.92
N TYR A 135 3.53 5.95 -4.72
CA TYR A 135 3.83 4.87 -3.77
C TYR A 135 4.63 5.40 -2.59
N HIS A 136 4.56 4.73 -1.44
CA HIS A 136 5.46 5.09 -0.34
C HIS A 136 6.91 4.90 -0.76
N GLY A 137 7.74 5.92 -0.58
CA GLY A 137 9.16 5.85 -0.87
C GLY A 137 9.91 4.93 0.11
N LEU A 138 11.03 4.39 -0.33
CA LEU A 138 11.95 3.62 0.49
C LEU A 138 13.40 4.09 0.25
N PRO A 139 14.30 3.95 1.25
CA PRO A 139 15.72 4.17 1.04
C PRO A 139 16.27 3.22 -0.05
N MET A 140 17.09 3.73 -0.97
CA MET A 140 17.72 2.91 -2.02
C MET A 140 18.51 1.72 -1.48
N SER A 141 19.09 1.83 -0.28
CA SER A 141 19.77 0.70 0.37
C SER A 141 18.87 -0.51 0.57
N GLN A 142 17.58 -0.30 0.95
CA GLN A 142 16.65 -1.41 1.13
C GLN A 142 16.26 -2.07 -0.20
N LEU A 143 16.25 -1.32 -1.30
CA LEU A 143 16.02 -1.86 -2.63
C LEU A 143 17.23 -2.68 -3.12
N ASN A 144 18.43 -2.20 -2.81
CA ASN A 144 19.68 -2.88 -3.19
C ASN A 144 19.86 -4.21 -2.44
N ASP A 145 19.45 -4.28 -1.18
CA ASP A 145 19.59 -5.49 -0.33
C ASP A 145 18.74 -6.69 -0.83
N VAL A 146 17.83 -6.47 -1.77
CA VAL A 146 17.05 -7.55 -2.40
C VAL A 146 17.90 -8.37 -3.37
N TYR A 147 18.93 -7.77 -3.96
CA TYR A 147 19.75 -8.40 -4.98
C TYR A 147 20.98 -9.07 -4.39
N LYS A 148 21.30 -10.25 -4.88
CA LYS A 148 22.54 -10.96 -4.52
C LYS A 148 23.77 -10.33 -5.16
N GLU A 149 23.60 -9.75 -6.35
CA GLU A 149 24.66 -9.10 -7.13
C GLU A 149 24.15 -7.82 -7.77
N GLY A 150 24.96 -6.76 -7.77
CA GLY A 150 24.60 -5.45 -8.29
C GLY A 150 23.65 -4.67 -7.39
N VAL A 151 23.06 -3.62 -7.92
CA VAL A 151 22.13 -2.72 -7.23
C VAL A 151 20.84 -2.50 -8.03
N CYS A 152 19.84 -1.93 -7.42
CA CYS A 152 18.56 -1.64 -8.08
C CYS A 152 18.72 -0.77 -9.34
N ASP A 153 19.64 0.21 -9.30
CA ASP A 153 19.87 1.12 -10.42
C ASP A 153 20.54 0.44 -11.64
N ASP A 154 21.12 -0.75 -11.48
CA ASP A 154 21.66 -1.55 -12.60
C ASP A 154 20.53 -2.24 -13.41
N ARG A 155 19.29 -2.13 -12.97
CA ARG A 155 18.12 -2.80 -13.55
C ARG A 155 17.13 -1.80 -14.10
N ASP A 156 16.48 -2.17 -15.19
CA ASP A 156 15.43 -1.36 -15.82
C ASP A 156 14.07 -1.59 -15.14
N CYS A 157 14.00 -1.25 -13.84
CA CYS A 157 12.79 -1.46 -13.04
C CYS A 157 11.59 -0.65 -13.52
N GLU A 158 11.78 0.37 -14.36
CA GLU A 158 10.68 1.17 -14.93
C GLU A 158 9.87 0.39 -15.96
N ASN A 159 10.45 -0.64 -16.55
CA ASN A 159 9.72 -1.58 -17.42
C ASN A 159 8.88 -2.60 -16.64
N GLY A 160 8.96 -2.59 -15.31
CA GLY A 160 8.21 -3.49 -14.43
C GLY A 160 9.03 -4.71 -14.01
N VAL A 161 8.34 -5.82 -13.79
CA VAL A 161 8.96 -7.04 -13.27
C VAL A 161 9.54 -7.89 -14.40
N GLU A 162 10.87 -8.06 -14.36
CA GLU A 162 11.62 -8.89 -15.30
C GLU A 162 12.78 -9.63 -14.60
N GLY A 163 12.96 -10.91 -14.91
CA GLY A 163 14.10 -11.70 -14.42
C GLY A 163 14.17 -11.81 -12.89
N ASP A 164 15.23 -11.25 -12.27
CA ASP A 164 15.52 -11.38 -10.84
C ASP A 164 14.92 -10.27 -9.94
N ASN A 165 14.13 -9.34 -10.52
CA ASN A 165 13.63 -8.18 -9.80
C ASN A 165 12.20 -8.34 -9.21
N HIS A 166 11.64 -9.55 -9.19
CA HIS A 166 10.25 -9.82 -8.75
C HIS A 166 9.98 -9.50 -7.26
N HIS A 167 10.99 -9.36 -6.42
CA HIS A 167 10.89 -8.84 -5.06
C HIS A 167 11.42 -7.41 -4.90
N CYS A 168 11.84 -6.76 -5.99
CA CYS A 168 12.22 -5.36 -5.93
C CYS A 168 10.99 -4.48 -5.81
N TYR A 169 10.87 -3.75 -4.71
CA TYR A 169 9.76 -2.84 -4.45
C TYR A 169 9.53 -1.83 -5.60
N ARG A 170 10.62 -1.23 -6.15
CA ARG A 170 10.52 -0.31 -7.27
C ARG A 170 9.90 -0.99 -8.50
N ALA A 171 10.40 -2.17 -8.89
CA ALA A 171 9.88 -2.90 -10.03
C ALA A 171 8.41 -3.28 -9.88
N THR A 172 8.01 -3.78 -8.69
CA THR A 172 6.62 -4.15 -8.42
C THR A 172 5.68 -2.95 -8.38
N CYS A 173 6.13 -1.76 -7.95
CA CYS A 173 5.36 -0.51 -8.06
C CYS A 173 5.11 -0.12 -9.53
N TYR A 174 6.15 -0.14 -10.37
CA TYR A 174 6.00 0.14 -11.81
C TYR A 174 5.11 -0.89 -12.50
N GLU A 175 5.26 -2.18 -12.17
CA GLU A 175 4.39 -3.22 -12.72
C GLU A 175 2.93 -3.03 -12.29
N THR A 176 2.66 -2.71 -11.02
CA THR A 176 1.31 -2.39 -10.54
C THR A 176 0.69 -1.24 -11.34
N THR A 177 1.45 -0.16 -11.55
CA THR A 177 1.00 0.97 -12.39
C THR A 177 0.65 0.50 -13.79
N LYS A 178 1.54 -0.23 -14.44
CA LYS A 178 1.36 -0.76 -15.81
C LYS A 178 0.11 -1.65 -15.91
N LEU A 179 -0.08 -2.55 -14.95
CA LEU A 179 -1.25 -3.43 -14.91
C LEU A 179 -2.55 -2.65 -14.73
N LEU A 180 -2.58 -1.67 -13.82
CA LEU A 180 -3.74 -0.79 -13.62
C LEU A 180 -4.03 0.05 -14.84
N VAL A 181 -3.04 0.71 -15.43
CA VAL A 181 -3.17 1.55 -16.65
C VAL A 181 -3.74 0.72 -17.80
N ASN A 182 -3.24 -0.49 -18.03
CA ASN A 182 -3.76 -1.40 -19.05
C ASN A 182 -5.20 -1.82 -18.76
N LYS A 183 -5.52 -2.10 -17.51
CA LYS A 183 -6.85 -2.55 -17.09
C LYS A 183 -7.92 -1.48 -17.29
N ILE A 184 -7.63 -0.23 -16.90
CA ILE A 184 -8.54 0.90 -17.05
C ILE A 184 -8.45 1.59 -18.41
N LYS A 185 -7.54 1.13 -19.30
CA LYS A 185 -7.34 1.60 -20.68
C LYS A 185 -7.05 3.10 -20.79
N ILE A 186 -6.25 3.63 -19.89
CA ILE A 186 -5.76 5.02 -19.95
C ILE A 186 -4.54 5.09 -20.88
N ASP A 187 -4.38 6.21 -21.56
CA ASP A 187 -3.15 6.50 -22.31
C ASP A 187 -1.95 6.54 -21.36
N PRO A 188 -0.95 5.67 -21.51
CA PRO A 188 0.24 5.67 -20.65
C PRO A 188 0.96 7.03 -20.60
N LYS A 189 0.84 7.87 -21.63
CA LYS A 189 1.44 9.21 -21.64
C LYS A 189 0.80 10.18 -20.65
N LYS A 190 -0.43 9.89 -20.21
CA LYS A 190 -1.09 10.62 -19.13
C LYS A 190 -0.62 10.19 -17.74
N THR A 191 0.14 9.11 -17.61
CA THR A 191 0.45 8.49 -16.33
C THR A 191 1.91 8.61 -15.94
N ILE A 192 2.20 8.65 -14.65
CA ILE A 192 3.54 8.60 -14.08
C ILE A 192 3.54 7.79 -12.79
N THR A 193 4.61 7.04 -12.56
CA THR A 193 4.90 6.41 -11.26
C THR A 193 5.84 7.30 -10.48
N SER A 194 5.53 7.56 -9.20
CA SER A 194 6.32 8.40 -8.30
C SER A 194 6.32 7.85 -6.88
N PHE A 195 7.15 8.44 -6.02
CA PHE A 195 7.33 7.97 -4.64
C PHE A 195 7.23 9.13 -3.66
N GLN A 196 6.39 8.96 -2.62
CA GLN A 196 6.09 9.94 -1.58
C GLN A 196 6.80 9.65 -0.25
N SER A 197 6.60 10.51 0.74
CA SER A 197 7.00 10.30 2.15
C SER A 197 8.50 10.12 2.35
N ARG A 198 9.33 10.68 1.47
CA ARG A 198 10.79 10.57 1.60
C ARG A 198 11.31 11.33 2.82
N LEU A 199 12.37 10.82 3.43
CA LEU A 199 13.09 11.53 4.48
C LEU A 199 14.28 12.32 3.94
N ASP A 200 14.91 11.87 2.86
CA ASP A 200 16.07 12.51 2.25
C ASP A 200 16.22 12.19 0.74
N SER A 201 17.30 12.69 0.14
CA SER A 201 17.58 12.52 -1.29
C SER A 201 18.06 11.11 -1.72
N LYS A 202 18.33 10.22 -0.75
CA LYS A 202 18.81 8.85 -1.00
C LYS A 202 17.66 7.83 -1.12
N TRP A 203 16.44 8.34 -1.15
CA TRP A 203 15.24 7.54 -1.34
C TRP A 203 14.94 7.34 -2.82
N VAL A 204 14.10 6.34 -3.11
CA VAL A 204 13.68 5.98 -4.47
C VAL A 204 13.00 7.16 -5.17
N LYS A 205 13.33 7.33 -6.45
CA LYS A 205 12.83 8.41 -7.30
C LYS A 205 11.92 7.86 -8.41
N PRO A 206 11.12 8.74 -9.10
CA PRO A 206 10.97 10.20 -8.89
C PRO A 206 10.15 10.53 -7.63
N PHE A 207 10.42 11.68 -7.03
CA PHE A 207 9.70 12.12 -5.83
C PHE A 207 8.37 12.78 -6.20
N SER A 208 7.27 12.39 -5.54
CA SER A 208 5.92 12.84 -5.88
C SER A 208 5.74 14.35 -5.77
N ASP A 209 6.30 15.01 -4.75
CA ASP A 209 6.29 16.46 -4.59
C ASP A 209 7.00 17.17 -5.77
N LYS A 210 8.12 16.62 -6.26
CA LYS A 210 8.86 17.19 -7.40
C LYS A 210 8.13 16.98 -8.72
N VAL A 211 7.50 15.82 -8.90
CA VAL A 211 6.65 15.56 -10.07
C VAL A 211 5.49 16.55 -10.15
N LEU A 212 4.86 16.89 -9.01
CA LEU A 212 3.79 17.88 -8.98
C LEU A 212 4.27 19.30 -9.30
N GLU A 213 5.46 19.70 -8.80
CA GLU A 213 6.08 20.97 -9.18
C GLU A 213 6.34 21.02 -10.70
N GLU A 214 6.95 19.98 -11.28
CA GLU A 214 7.22 19.86 -12.73
C GLU A 214 5.92 19.90 -13.53
N PHE A 215 4.86 19.22 -13.11
CA PHE A 215 3.57 19.27 -13.75
C PHE A 215 2.99 20.69 -13.80
N ALA A 216 3.07 21.42 -12.68
CA ALA A 216 2.59 22.80 -12.63
C ALA A 216 3.41 23.73 -13.55
N ASP A 217 4.74 23.56 -13.57
CA ASP A 217 5.64 24.31 -14.46
C ASP A 217 5.37 24.02 -15.95
N ASP A 218 5.00 22.79 -16.29
CA ASP A 218 4.60 22.36 -17.64
C ASP A 218 3.15 22.76 -18.00
N GLY A 219 2.46 23.45 -17.10
CA GLY A 219 1.10 23.98 -17.37
C GLY A 219 -0.02 22.98 -17.15
N VAL A 220 0.23 21.81 -16.54
CA VAL A 220 -0.79 20.84 -16.11
C VAL A 220 -1.71 21.50 -15.08
N LYS A 221 -3.02 21.33 -15.23
CA LYS A 221 -4.03 21.96 -14.37
C LYS A 221 -4.75 20.98 -13.45
N ASN A 222 -5.03 19.78 -13.94
CA ASN A 222 -5.82 18.80 -13.19
C ASN A 222 -5.04 17.50 -13.04
N VAL A 223 -4.81 17.07 -11.79
CA VAL A 223 -4.09 15.84 -11.47
C VAL A 223 -4.98 14.92 -10.64
N LEU A 224 -5.03 13.65 -11.00
CA LEU A 224 -5.60 12.60 -10.16
C LEU A 224 -4.44 11.79 -9.57
N VAL A 225 -4.44 11.59 -8.25
CA VAL A 225 -3.42 10.77 -7.55
C VAL A 225 -4.02 9.43 -7.14
N VAL A 226 -3.30 8.37 -7.42
CA VAL A 226 -3.64 6.99 -7.01
C VAL A 226 -2.49 6.44 -6.17
N SER A 227 -2.76 5.80 -5.04
CA SER A 227 -1.70 5.26 -4.16
C SER A 227 -1.86 3.77 -3.89
N PRO A 228 -1.48 2.89 -4.84
CA PRO A 228 -1.77 1.47 -4.74
C PRO A 228 -0.95 0.69 -3.69
N SER A 229 0.02 1.32 -3.04
CA SER A 229 0.71 0.72 -1.90
C SER A 229 -0.07 0.82 -0.58
N PHE A 230 -1.11 1.65 -0.54
CA PHE A 230 -1.96 1.85 0.62
C PHE A 230 -3.33 1.20 0.40
N THR A 231 -3.57 0.09 1.09
CA THR A 231 -4.87 -0.60 1.03
C THR A 231 -5.91 0.00 1.98
N GLY A 232 -5.48 0.80 2.94
CA GLY A 232 -6.33 1.57 3.86
C GLY A 232 -5.88 3.02 3.95
N ASP A 233 -6.85 3.95 3.98
CA ASP A 233 -6.57 5.37 4.12
C ASP A 233 -5.90 5.68 5.46
N CYS A 234 -4.89 6.50 5.40
CA CYS A 234 -4.00 6.82 6.51
C CYS A 234 -3.46 8.25 6.38
N LEU A 235 -2.48 8.60 7.21
CA LEU A 235 -1.85 9.93 7.18
C LEU A 235 -1.31 10.27 5.78
N GLU A 236 -0.66 9.29 5.15
CA GLU A 236 0.03 9.44 3.88
C GLU A 236 -0.94 9.64 2.69
N THR A 237 -2.18 9.17 2.80
CA THR A 237 -3.19 9.37 1.74
C THR A 237 -4.05 10.60 2.00
N ILE A 238 -4.52 10.79 3.23
CA ILE A 238 -5.47 11.86 3.57
C ILE A 238 -4.75 13.20 3.71
N ILE A 239 -3.68 13.25 4.50
CA ILE A 239 -2.99 14.51 4.80
C ILE A 239 -1.89 14.80 3.78
N GLU A 240 -0.95 13.87 3.54
CA GLU A 240 0.15 14.15 2.63
C GLU A 240 -0.33 14.38 1.19
N ILE A 241 -1.21 13.52 0.67
CA ILE A 241 -1.73 13.68 -0.69
C ILE A 241 -2.92 14.63 -0.72
N GLY A 242 -3.92 14.41 0.15
CA GLY A 242 -5.18 15.13 0.10
C GLY A 242 -5.08 16.58 0.50
N ASP A 243 -4.17 16.94 1.43
CA ASP A 243 -4.01 18.31 1.90
C ASP A 243 -2.68 18.91 1.41
N GLU A 244 -1.51 18.33 1.78
CA GLU A 244 -0.20 18.94 1.53
C GLU A 244 0.18 18.97 0.03
N TYR A 245 -0.09 17.90 -0.71
CA TYR A 245 0.20 17.86 -2.16
C TYR A 245 -0.82 18.67 -2.97
N GLU A 246 -2.08 18.70 -2.56
CA GLU A 246 -3.07 19.58 -3.17
C GLU A 246 -2.64 21.04 -3.00
N GLU A 247 -2.31 21.48 -1.77
CA GLU A 247 -1.85 22.83 -1.48
C GLU A 247 -0.61 23.19 -2.31
N LEU A 248 0.42 22.33 -2.31
CA LEU A 248 1.61 22.50 -3.12
C LEU A 248 1.31 22.70 -4.61
N PHE A 249 0.46 21.83 -5.18
CA PHE A 249 0.13 21.90 -6.60
C PHE A 249 -0.65 23.15 -6.96
N LEU A 250 -1.62 23.56 -6.13
CA LEU A 250 -2.40 24.78 -6.31
C LEU A 250 -1.52 26.03 -6.21
N GLU A 251 -0.62 26.11 -5.22
CA GLU A 251 0.34 27.22 -5.06
C GLU A 251 1.27 27.37 -6.26
N LYS A 252 1.63 26.28 -6.93
CA LYS A 252 2.47 26.27 -8.13
C LYS A 252 1.71 26.56 -9.43
N GLY A 253 0.40 26.78 -9.37
CA GLY A 253 -0.43 27.16 -10.52
C GLY A 253 -1.28 26.06 -11.12
N GLY A 254 -1.35 24.90 -10.48
CA GLY A 254 -2.38 23.88 -10.72
C GLY A 254 -3.78 24.42 -10.38
N GLN A 255 -4.81 23.69 -10.76
CA GLN A 255 -6.21 24.08 -10.48
C GLN A 255 -6.95 23.05 -9.63
N LYS A 256 -6.59 21.78 -9.77
CA LYS A 256 -7.27 20.68 -9.12
C LYS A 256 -6.32 19.52 -8.89
N LEU A 257 -6.29 18.99 -7.68
CA LEU A 257 -5.71 17.70 -7.35
C LEU A 257 -6.75 16.91 -6.57
N ASP A 258 -7.14 15.76 -7.12
CA ASP A 258 -7.94 14.79 -6.38
C ASP A 258 -7.10 13.56 -6.08
N TYR A 259 -7.45 12.80 -5.03
CA TYR A 259 -6.89 11.48 -4.82
C TYR A 259 -7.97 10.40 -4.81
N VAL A 260 -7.60 9.22 -5.29
CA VAL A 260 -8.46 8.05 -5.28
C VAL A 260 -8.38 7.41 -3.89
N PRO A 261 -9.50 7.30 -3.14
CA PRO A 261 -9.49 6.65 -1.84
C PRO A 261 -8.93 5.24 -1.91
N SER A 262 -8.20 4.84 -0.86
CA SER A 262 -7.72 3.47 -0.68
C SER A 262 -8.87 2.46 -0.69
N LEU A 263 -8.56 1.17 -0.73
CA LEU A 263 -9.57 0.10 -0.78
C LEU A 263 -10.41 0.03 0.50
N ASN A 264 -9.82 0.39 1.63
CA ASN A 264 -10.47 0.40 2.95
C ASN A 264 -11.15 -0.93 3.27
N SER A 265 -12.47 -0.94 3.32
CA SER A 265 -13.29 -2.14 3.54
C SER A 265 -14.30 -2.36 2.41
N ASN A 266 -13.98 -1.93 1.17
CA ASN A 266 -14.87 -2.17 0.03
C ASN A 266 -15.02 -3.68 -0.26
N ASP A 267 -16.15 -4.05 -0.86
CA ASP A 267 -16.50 -5.46 -1.02
C ASP A 267 -15.58 -6.21 -2.00
N SER A 268 -15.04 -5.52 -3.00
CA SER A 268 -14.07 -6.08 -3.95
C SER A 268 -12.74 -6.41 -3.27
N TRP A 269 -12.29 -5.57 -2.33
CA TRP A 269 -11.10 -5.83 -1.52
C TRP A 269 -11.32 -6.98 -0.54
N VAL A 270 -12.48 -7.03 0.13
CA VAL A 270 -12.87 -8.16 0.98
C VAL A 270 -12.85 -9.46 0.18
N LYS A 271 -13.42 -9.47 -1.03
CA LYS A 271 -13.40 -10.62 -1.94
C LYS A 271 -11.96 -11.04 -2.27
N CYS A 272 -11.09 -10.10 -2.58
CA CYS A 272 -9.69 -10.37 -2.88
C CYS A 272 -8.99 -11.09 -1.72
N ILE A 273 -9.10 -10.59 -0.49
CA ILE A 273 -8.51 -11.23 0.69
C ILE A 273 -9.06 -12.64 0.88
N VAL A 274 -10.38 -12.80 0.80
CA VAL A 274 -11.04 -14.12 0.96
C VAL A 274 -10.54 -15.11 -0.07
N ASN A 275 -10.40 -14.70 -1.34
CA ASN A 275 -9.91 -15.57 -2.40
C ASN A 275 -8.45 -15.96 -2.17
N ILE A 276 -7.57 -15.00 -1.86
CA ILE A 276 -6.16 -15.31 -1.55
C ILE A 276 -6.06 -16.31 -0.40
N VAL A 277 -6.81 -16.10 0.69
CA VAL A 277 -6.77 -16.99 1.86
C VAL A 277 -7.28 -18.40 1.52
N ARG A 278 -8.27 -18.54 0.64
CA ARG A 278 -8.80 -19.84 0.22
C ARG A 278 -7.91 -20.61 -0.75
N GLU A 279 -7.03 -19.92 -1.44
CA GLU A 279 -6.07 -20.49 -2.39
C GLU A 279 -4.78 -20.99 -1.71
N LEU A 280 -4.53 -20.58 -0.47
CA LEU A 280 -3.41 -21.06 0.34
C LEU A 280 -3.64 -22.47 0.88
#